data_652a41a8d971a7aac8b33cedcf3db746
#
_entry.id   652a41a8d971a7aac8b33cedcf3db746
#
_cell.length_a   1.000
_cell.length_b   1.000
_cell.length_c   1.000
_cell.angle_alpha   90.00
_cell.angle_beta   90.00
_cell.angle_gamma   90.00
#
_symmetry.space_group_name_H-M   'P 1'
#
loop_
_entity.id
_entity.type
_entity.pdbx_description
1 polymer ?
#
loop_
_entity_poly.entity_id
_entity_poly.type
_entity_poly.pdbx_seq_one_letter_code
_entity_poly.pdbx_strand_id
1 'polypeptide(L)'
;MTDVHATPHIALESGTLVIGGDLPVHRLGYGSMQLVGRGAWGPPRDRDEALAVLRRAVELGVNLIDTADCYGPQICEQLIREALHPYPEDLVVTTKVGFALPGPGQWHPLGRPEYLKQQAELSLRNLGLERIDLLQLHRIDARVPLADQLGALVELREQGKVRHIGLTGVTVEQLSAARAITPVASVQNWYGPVARKCEDVLEQCERDGIAFLPWAPLERGELVGPDSPLAPLAAEHGVTPAQLALAWLLHHSPVMLPIPGTSRVAHLEENTAAAAVRLSESETERVAKFLDG
;
A
#
# COMPACT_ATOMS: atom_id res chain seq x y z
N MET A 1 32.64 -10.02 -5.25
CA MET A 1 31.21 -10.24 -5.55
C MET A 1 30.65 -10.94 -4.32
N THR A 2 30.14 -10.17 -3.37
CA THR A 2 29.47 -10.70 -2.19
C THR A 2 28.07 -11.11 -2.60
N ASP A 3 27.78 -12.42 -2.50
CA ASP A 3 26.42 -12.95 -2.64
C ASP A 3 25.50 -12.24 -1.65
N VAL A 4 24.70 -11.32 -2.13
CA VAL A 4 23.58 -10.74 -1.38
C VAL A 4 22.43 -11.75 -1.46
N HIS A 5 22.56 -12.87 -0.75
CA HIS A 5 21.38 -13.65 -0.39
C HIS A 5 20.58 -12.79 0.57
N ALA A 6 19.49 -12.18 0.07
CA ALA A 6 18.54 -11.47 0.91
C ALA A 6 18.14 -12.38 2.08
N THR A 7 18.36 -11.92 3.30
CA THR A 7 18.04 -12.66 4.53
C THR A 7 16.56 -13.07 4.47
N PRO A 8 16.23 -14.36 4.62
CA PRO A 8 14.84 -14.79 4.69
C PRO A 8 14.07 -13.97 5.74
N HIS A 9 12.86 -13.51 5.41
CA HIS A 9 12.00 -12.75 6.30
C HIS A 9 12.53 -11.36 6.74
N ILE A 10 13.32 -10.70 5.90
CA ILE A 10 13.88 -9.36 6.20
C ILE A 10 12.79 -8.32 6.52
N ALA A 11 11.56 -8.46 5.96
CA ALA A 11 10.45 -7.54 6.22
C ALA A 11 10.04 -7.49 7.71
N LEU A 12 10.30 -8.54 8.51
CA LEU A 12 10.03 -8.57 9.95
C LEU A 12 10.81 -7.47 10.70
N GLU A 13 11.98 -7.11 10.21
CA GLU A 13 12.81 -6.05 10.81
C GLU A 13 12.15 -4.66 10.79
N SER A 14 11.09 -4.47 9.97
CA SER A 14 10.29 -3.22 9.96
C SER A 14 9.41 -3.06 11.21
N GLY A 15 9.26 -4.10 12.03
CA GLY A 15 8.33 -4.14 13.15
C GLY A 15 6.91 -4.52 12.72
N THR A 16 5.99 -4.55 13.68
CA THR A 16 4.60 -4.98 13.47
C THR A 16 3.63 -3.82 13.77
N LEU A 17 2.61 -3.68 12.94
CA LEU A 17 1.44 -2.82 13.14
C LEU A 17 0.18 -3.70 13.19
N VAL A 18 -0.78 -3.36 14.04
CA VAL A 18 -2.05 -4.08 14.14
C VAL A 18 -3.16 -3.24 13.54
N ILE A 19 -3.58 -3.55 12.32
CA ILE A 19 -4.66 -2.83 11.62
C ILE A 19 -6.00 -3.20 12.26
N GLY A 20 -6.82 -2.17 12.57
CA GLY A 20 -8.16 -2.38 13.13
C GLY A 20 -8.19 -3.07 14.51
N GLY A 21 -7.04 -3.21 15.16
CA GLY A 21 -6.91 -3.80 16.49
C GLY A 21 -6.75 -5.33 16.53
N ASP A 22 -6.83 -6.02 15.39
CA ASP A 22 -6.81 -7.50 15.36
C ASP A 22 -6.16 -8.11 14.11
N LEU A 23 -5.59 -7.27 13.22
CA LEU A 23 -4.94 -7.71 11.97
C LEU A 23 -3.44 -7.34 11.99
N PRO A 24 -2.57 -8.21 12.54
CA PRO A 24 -1.14 -7.93 12.63
C PRO A 24 -0.46 -8.03 11.25
N VAL A 25 0.30 -7.00 10.88
CA VAL A 25 1.07 -6.95 9.64
C VAL A 25 2.47 -6.39 9.90
N HIS A 26 3.46 -6.81 9.10
CA HIS A 26 4.78 -6.18 9.11
C HIS A 26 4.69 -4.80 8.48
N ARG A 27 5.43 -3.82 9.03
CA ARG A 27 5.29 -2.41 8.65
C ARG A 27 5.85 -2.06 7.27
N LEU A 28 6.33 -3.03 6.50
CA LEU A 28 6.72 -2.88 5.11
C LEU A 28 5.93 -3.87 4.26
N GLY A 29 4.93 -3.37 3.55
CA GLY A 29 4.09 -4.13 2.65
C GLY A 29 4.57 -4.08 1.19
N TYR A 30 3.76 -4.62 0.28
CA TYR A 30 4.02 -4.59 -1.16
C TYR A 30 2.81 -4.06 -1.93
N GLY A 31 3.02 -3.05 -2.80
CA GLY A 31 2.00 -2.50 -3.70
C GLY A 31 2.04 -3.14 -5.08
N SER A 32 0.94 -3.74 -5.53
CA SER A 32 0.89 -4.55 -6.75
C SER A 32 0.62 -3.78 -8.05
N MET A 33 0.31 -2.48 -7.99
CA MET A 33 -0.09 -1.69 -9.17
C MET A 33 0.93 -1.74 -10.33
N GLN A 34 2.23 -1.85 -10.01
CA GLN A 34 3.29 -1.91 -11.02
C GLN A 34 3.39 -3.26 -11.75
N LEU A 35 2.67 -4.29 -11.32
CA LEU A 35 2.66 -5.60 -11.97
C LEU A 35 1.92 -5.58 -13.32
N VAL A 36 0.96 -4.67 -13.49
CA VAL A 36 0.16 -4.55 -14.71
C VAL A 36 0.72 -3.50 -15.66
N GLY A 37 0.13 -3.41 -16.85
CA GLY A 37 0.59 -2.52 -17.91
C GLY A 37 0.54 -1.04 -17.53
N ARG A 38 1.18 -0.21 -18.34
CA ARG A 38 1.28 1.24 -18.10
C ARG A 38 -0.10 1.88 -17.91
N GLY A 39 -0.21 2.78 -16.93
CA GLY A 39 -1.47 3.42 -16.57
C GLY A 39 -2.42 2.48 -15.82
N ALA A 40 -1.89 1.46 -15.15
CA ALA A 40 -2.61 0.40 -14.45
C ALA A 40 -3.58 -0.36 -15.37
N TRP A 41 -3.21 -0.57 -16.65
CA TRP A 41 -4.08 -1.12 -17.67
C TRP A 41 -3.44 -2.30 -18.43
N GLY A 42 -4.23 -3.37 -18.59
CA GLY A 42 -3.83 -4.55 -19.34
C GLY A 42 -2.86 -5.48 -18.59
N PRO A 43 -2.40 -6.54 -19.25
CA PRO A 43 -1.56 -7.56 -18.63
C PRO A 43 -0.16 -7.03 -18.28
N PRO A 44 0.58 -7.73 -17.41
CA PRO A 44 1.99 -7.45 -17.16
C PRO A 44 2.82 -7.54 -18.44
N ARG A 45 3.90 -6.77 -18.49
CA ARG A 45 4.88 -6.87 -19.59
C ARG A 45 5.58 -8.22 -19.60
N ASP A 46 5.88 -8.73 -18.40
CA ASP A 46 6.45 -10.04 -18.15
C ASP A 46 5.64 -10.70 -17.04
N ARG A 47 4.90 -11.75 -17.41
CA ARG A 47 3.99 -12.42 -16.49
C ARG A 47 4.73 -13.30 -15.50
N ASP A 48 5.77 -13.97 -15.94
CA ASP A 48 6.55 -14.88 -15.10
C ASP A 48 7.31 -14.08 -14.02
N GLU A 49 7.89 -12.95 -14.41
CA GLU A 49 8.51 -12.00 -13.47
C GLU A 49 7.48 -11.44 -12.49
N ALA A 50 6.27 -11.09 -12.93
CA ALA A 50 5.20 -10.61 -12.04
C ALA A 50 4.82 -11.65 -10.97
N LEU A 51 4.71 -12.93 -11.36
CA LEU A 51 4.45 -14.02 -10.42
C LEU A 51 5.65 -14.27 -9.50
N ALA A 52 6.87 -14.17 -10.02
CA ALA A 52 8.09 -14.31 -9.22
C ALA A 52 8.20 -13.21 -8.16
N VAL A 53 7.88 -11.95 -8.48
CA VAL A 53 7.84 -10.83 -7.53
C VAL A 53 6.87 -11.11 -6.38
N LEU A 54 5.65 -11.59 -6.67
CA LEU A 54 4.66 -11.90 -5.63
C LEU A 54 5.13 -13.02 -4.70
N ARG A 55 5.67 -14.11 -5.24
CA ARG A 55 6.20 -15.22 -4.43
C ARG A 55 7.39 -14.76 -3.59
N ARG A 56 8.29 -13.99 -4.21
CA ARG A 56 9.48 -13.48 -3.52
C ARG A 56 9.13 -12.52 -2.39
N ALA A 57 8.08 -11.70 -2.53
CA ALA A 57 7.61 -10.82 -1.46
C ALA A 57 7.27 -11.62 -0.19
N VAL A 58 6.51 -12.71 -0.32
CA VAL A 58 6.17 -13.59 0.81
C VAL A 58 7.40 -14.28 1.38
N GLU A 59 8.33 -14.76 0.55
CA GLU A 59 9.60 -15.35 0.99
C GLU A 59 10.47 -14.37 1.80
N LEU A 60 10.38 -13.07 1.50
CA LEU A 60 11.06 -12.00 2.24
C LEU A 60 10.33 -11.60 3.53
N GLY A 61 9.19 -12.22 3.83
CA GLY A 61 8.39 -11.95 5.02
C GLY A 61 7.41 -10.79 4.88
N VAL A 62 7.14 -10.31 3.65
CA VAL A 62 6.04 -9.37 3.42
C VAL A 62 4.72 -10.12 3.64
N ASN A 63 3.93 -9.67 4.59
CA ASN A 63 2.63 -10.26 4.90
C ASN A 63 1.45 -9.30 4.68
N LEU A 64 1.67 -8.18 3.97
CA LEU A 64 0.61 -7.33 3.45
C LEU A 64 0.86 -7.02 1.97
N ILE A 65 -0.09 -7.43 1.12
CA ILE A 65 -0.10 -7.10 -0.31
C ILE A 65 -1.28 -6.18 -0.59
N ASP A 66 -1.00 -4.98 -1.12
CA ASP A 66 -2.00 -3.98 -1.49
C ASP A 66 -2.28 -4.05 -3.00
N THR A 67 -3.56 -4.25 -3.35
CA THR A 67 -4.04 -4.26 -4.73
C THR A 67 -5.30 -3.40 -4.89
N ALA A 68 -5.97 -3.47 -6.05
CA ALA A 68 -7.28 -2.88 -6.32
C ALA A 68 -7.99 -3.61 -7.46
N ASP A 69 -9.33 -3.57 -7.47
CA ASP A 69 -10.21 -4.10 -8.51
C ASP A 69 -9.87 -3.54 -9.90
N CYS A 70 -9.51 -2.25 -9.94
CA CYS A 70 -9.25 -1.53 -11.17
C CYS A 70 -7.82 -1.71 -11.72
N TYR A 71 -6.91 -2.44 -11.04
CA TYR A 71 -5.57 -2.68 -11.56
C TYR A 71 -5.57 -3.78 -12.61
N GLY A 72 -5.41 -3.34 -13.86
CA GLY A 72 -5.36 -4.19 -15.01
C GLY A 72 -6.60 -4.35 -15.88
N PRO A 73 -7.87 -3.92 -15.63
CA PRO A 73 -8.68 -4.15 -14.42
C PRO A 73 -8.79 -5.63 -14.05
N GLN A 74 -8.85 -5.91 -12.76
CA GLN A 74 -8.94 -7.26 -12.15
C GLN A 74 -7.71 -8.16 -12.35
N ILE A 75 -6.79 -7.81 -13.24
CA ILE A 75 -5.62 -8.65 -13.57
C ILE A 75 -4.69 -8.81 -12.37
N CYS A 76 -4.43 -7.73 -11.60
CA CYS A 76 -3.58 -7.82 -10.40
C CYS A 76 -4.13 -8.83 -9.39
N GLU A 77 -5.43 -8.80 -9.12
CA GLU A 77 -6.07 -9.74 -8.18
C GLU A 77 -5.92 -11.19 -8.66
N GLN A 78 -6.08 -11.44 -9.96
CA GLN A 78 -5.91 -12.77 -10.55
C GLN A 78 -4.44 -13.24 -10.48
N LEU A 79 -3.46 -12.34 -10.70
CA LEU A 79 -2.04 -12.66 -10.55
C LEU A 79 -1.68 -13.01 -9.12
N ILE A 80 -2.21 -12.26 -8.14
CA ILE A 80 -2.02 -12.54 -6.70
C ILE A 80 -2.55 -13.92 -6.36
N ARG A 81 -3.76 -14.26 -6.80
CA ARG A 81 -4.34 -15.59 -6.60
C ARG A 81 -3.48 -16.67 -7.23
N GLU A 82 -3.07 -16.50 -8.47
CA GLU A 82 -2.28 -17.50 -9.19
C GLU A 82 -0.90 -17.72 -8.56
N ALA A 83 -0.27 -16.66 -8.08
CA ALA A 83 1.05 -16.76 -7.49
C ALA A 83 1.02 -17.40 -6.08
N LEU A 84 -0.03 -17.12 -5.28
CA LEU A 84 0.02 -17.29 -3.83
C LEU A 84 -1.09 -18.18 -3.26
N HIS A 85 -2.13 -18.54 -4.04
CA HIS A 85 -3.18 -19.39 -3.51
C HIS A 85 -2.75 -20.89 -3.52
N PRO A 86 -2.96 -21.67 -2.43
CA PRO A 86 -3.56 -21.25 -1.16
C PRO A 86 -2.66 -20.28 -0.38
N TYR A 87 -3.27 -19.22 0.16
CA TYR A 87 -2.54 -18.17 0.87
C TYR A 87 -1.93 -18.65 2.18
N PRO A 88 -0.72 -18.18 2.57
CA PRO A 88 -0.24 -18.30 3.94
C PRO A 88 -1.25 -17.72 4.94
N GLU A 89 -1.35 -18.33 6.12
CA GLU A 89 -2.36 -17.97 7.13
C GLU A 89 -2.24 -16.52 7.63
N ASP A 90 -1.02 -15.99 7.66
CA ASP A 90 -0.70 -14.64 8.11
C ASP A 90 -0.67 -13.60 6.98
N LEU A 91 -0.89 -14.02 5.73
CA LEU A 91 -0.87 -13.09 4.58
C LEU A 91 -2.18 -12.33 4.48
N VAL A 92 -2.08 -11.01 4.57
CA VAL A 92 -3.17 -10.07 4.34
C VAL A 92 -3.13 -9.56 2.91
N VAL A 93 -4.21 -9.79 2.15
CA VAL A 93 -4.41 -9.17 0.84
C VAL A 93 -5.48 -8.09 0.99
N THR A 94 -5.08 -6.82 0.89
CA THR A 94 -6.02 -5.69 0.87
C THR A 94 -6.34 -5.29 -0.57
N THR A 95 -7.59 -4.95 -0.84
CA THR A 95 -8.01 -4.44 -2.15
C THR A 95 -8.86 -3.19 -2.00
N LYS A 96 -9.16 -2.55 -3.13
CA LYS A 96 -9.88 -1.29 -3.18
C LYS A 96 -10.98 -1.34 -4.22
N VAL A 97 -12.07 -0.63 -3.95
CA VAL A 97 -13.19 -0.41 -4.87
C VAL A 97 -13.54 1.07 -4.94
N GLY A 98 -14.08 1.54 -6.07
CA GLY A 98 -14.52 2.92 -6.18
C GLY A 98 -13.82 3.74 -7.27
N PHE A 99 -13.01 3.11 -8.12
CA PHE A 99 -12.59 3.67 -9.41
C PHE A 99 -13.08 2.81 -10.57
N ALA A 100 -13.60 3.47 -11.61
CA ALA A 100 -13.69 2.87 -12.93
C ALA A 100 -12.47 3.28 -13.75
N LEU A 101 -11.89 2.33 -14.46
CA LEU A 101 -10.73 2.53 -15.34
C LEU A 101 -11.13 2.12 -16.76
N PRO A 102 -11.72 3.00 -17.58
CA PRO A 102 -12.15 2.64 -18.95
C PRO A 102 -11.00 2.56 -19.96
N GLY A 103 -9.80 3.00 -19.58
CA GLY A 103 -8.60 2.96 -20.41
C GLY A 103 -7.36 3.33 -19.60
N PRO A 104 -6.14 3.23 -20.21
CA PRO A 104 -4.87 3.46 -19.52
C PRO A 104 -4.82 4.85 -18.87
N GLY A 105 -4.63 4.90 -17.56
CA GLY A 105 -4.52 6.14 -16.79
C GLY A 105 -5.80 6.99 -16.71
N GLN A 106 -6.94 6.47 -17.12
CA GLN A 106 -8.24 7.18 -17.06
C GLN A 106 -8.97 6.84 -15.76
N TRP A 107 -8.63 7.55 -14.69
CA TRP A 107 -9.15 7.32 -13.36
C TRP A 107 -10.46 8.09 -13.13
N HIS A 108 -11.58 7.38 -13.02
CA HIS A 108 -12.90 7.93 -12.80
C HIS A 108 -13.46 7.46 -11.46
N PRO A 109 -13.58 8.33 -10.43
CA PRO A 109 -14.28 7.97 -9.20
C PRO A 109 -15.69 7.48 -9.49
N LEU A 110 -16.08 6.34 -8.91
CA LEU A 110 -17.39 5.73 -9.07
C LEU A 110 -17.85 5.11 -7.76
N GLY A 111 -18.53 5.94 -6.94
CA GLY A 111 -18.95 5.61 -5.58
C GLY A 111 -20.39 5.09 -5.45
N ARG A 112 -21.05 4.69 -6.55
CA ARG A 112 -22.41 4.15 -6.47
C ARG A 112 -22.45 2.85 -5.66
N PRO A 113 -23.36 2.71 -4.67
CA PRO A 113 -23.44 1.54 -3.80
C PRO A 113 -23.47 0.20 -4.53
N GLU A 114 -24.28 0.09 -5.59
CA GLU A 114 -24.41 -1.12 -6.40
C GLU A 114 -23.12 -1.46 -7.14
N TYR A 115 -22.35 -0.46 -7.58
CA TYR A 115 -21.04 -0.64 -8.19
C TYR A 115 -20.01 -1.13 -7.17
N LEU A 116 -19.93 -0.45 -6.01
CA LEU A 116 -18.98 -0.82 -4.94
C LEU A 116 -19.20 -2.25 -4.47
N LYS A 117 -20.46 -2.65 -4.25
CA LYS A 117 -20.82 -4.02 -3.87
C LYS A 117 -20.46 -5.03 -4.95
N GLN A 118 -20.79 -4.75 -6.21
CA GLN A 118 -20.44 -5.64 -7.32
C GLN A 118 -18.93 -5.82 -7.47
N GLN A 119 -18.15 -4.74 -7.36
CA GLN A 119 -16.70 -4.82 -7.47
C GLN A 119 -16.08 -5.62 -6.30
N ALA A 120 -16.59 -5.45 -5.08
CA ALA A 120 -16.15 -6.26 -3.94
C ALA A 120 -16.42 -7.76 -4.13
N GLU A 121 -17.58 -8.14 -4.69
CA GLU A 121 -17.90 -9.53 -5.04
C GLU A 121 -16.97 -10.08 -6.13
N LEU A 122 -16.62 -9.25 -7.11
CA LEU A 122 -15.64 -9.63 -8.14
C LEU A 122 -14.24 -9.80 -7.55
N SER A 123 -13.82 -8.91 -6.65
CA SER A 123 -12.55 -9.02 -5.93
C SER A 123 -12.46 -10.30 -5.11
N LEU A 124 -13.51 -10.67 -4.36
CA LEU A 124 -13.58 -11.94 -3.65
C LEU A 124 -13.35 -13.14 -4.58
N ARG A 125 -14.02 -13.14 -5.74
CA ARG A 125 -13.87 -14.21 -6.75
C ARG A 125 -12.50 -14.24 -7.39
N ASN A 126 -11.95 -13.08 -7.77
CA ASN A 126 -10.65 -12.96 -8.42
C ASN A 126 -9.53 -13.40 -7.48
N LEU A 127 -9.59 -12.97 -6.22
CA LEU A 127 -8.64 -13.35 -5.18
C LEU A 127 -8.87 -14.77 -4.65
N GLY A 128 -10.06 -15.35 -4.84
CA GLY A 128 -10.41 -16.66 -4.27
C GLY A 128 -10.55 -16.61 -2.75
N LEU A 129 -11.05 -15.50 -2.22
CA LEU A 129 -11.28 -15.26 -0.80
C LEU A 129 -12.77 -15.34 -0.46
N GLU A 130 -13.09 -15.84 0.73
CA GLU A 130 -14.46 -15.78 1.29
C GLU A 130 -14.69 -14.44 2.00
N ARG A 131 -13.63 -13.80 2.49
CA ARG A 131 -13.63 -12.49 3.16
C ARG A 131 -12.41 -11.68 2.79
N ILE A 132 -12.59 -10.39 2.49
CA ILE A 132 -11.53 -9.40 2.35
C ILE A 132 -11.22 -8.83 3.74
N ASP A 133 -9.98 -8.99 4.22
CA ASP A 133 -9.61 -8.50 5.54
C ASP A 133 -9.55 -6.98 5.63
N LEU A 134 -9.15 -6.29 4.57
CA LEU A 134 -9.19 -4.83 4.48
C LEU A 134 -9.67 -4.39 3.10
N LEU A 135 -10.89 -3.85 3.01
CA LEU A 135 -11.45 -3.25 1.81
C LEU A 135 -11.37 -1.72 1.92
N GLN A 136 -10.76 -1.07 0.95
CA GLN A 136 -10.60 0.38 0.96
C GLN A 136 -11.53 1.04 -0.07
N LEU A 137 -12.20 2.13 0.32
CA LEU A 137 -12.83 3.03 -0.64
C LEU A 137 -11.72 3.80 -1.37
N HIS A 138 -11.50 3.45 -2.64
CA HIS A 138 -10.35 3.92 -3.42
C HIS A 138 -10.36 5.42 -3.67
N ARG A 139 -11.57 6.03 -3.75
CA ARG A 139 -11.77 7.48 -3.81
C ARG A 139 -13.20 7.82 -3.41
N ILE A 140 -13.38 8.87 -2.64
CA ILE A 140 -14.72 9.44 -2.41
C ILE A 140 -15.19 10.07 -3.72
N ASP A 141 -16.33 9.60 -4.22
CA ASP A 141 -17.01 10.21 -5.37
C ASP A 141 -17.89 11.37 -4.89
N ALA A 142 -17.51 12.59 -5.24
CA ALA A 142 -18.23 13.80 -4.83
C ALA A 142 -19.68 13.88 -5.36
N ARG A 143 -20.04 13.03 -6.34
CA ARG A 143 -21.40 12.96 -6.91
C ARG A 143 -22.33 12.04 -6.14
N VAL A 144 -21.84 11.29 -5.16
CA VAL A 144 -22.58 10.33 -4.34
C VAL A 144 -22.42 10.69 -2.87
N PRO A 145 -23.46 10.75 -2.06
CA PRO A 145 -23.34 11.01 -0.63
C PRO A 145 -22.34 10.04 0.04
N LEU A 146 -21.47 10.55 0.89
CA LEU A 146 -20.48 9.72 1.60
C LEU A 146 -21.13 8.59 2.40
N ALA A 147 -22.29 8.86 3.01
CA ALA A 147 -23.05 7.89 3.76
C ALA A 147 -23.50 6.68 2.91
N ASP A 148 -23.87 6.92 1.64
CA ASP A 148 -24.29 5.86 0.72
C ASP A 148 -23.09 5.00 0.29
N GLN A 149 -21.94 5.65 0.01
CA GLN A 149 -20.71 4.96 -0.34
C GLN A 149 -20.22 4.06 0.81
N LEU A 150 -20.13 4.62 2.00
CA LEU A 150 -19.71 3.86 3.18
C LEU A 150 -20.75 2.86 3.64
N GLY A 151 -22.03 3.17 3.48
CA GLY A 151 -23.13 2.24 3.74
C GLY A 151 -23.00 0.95 2.95
N ALA A 152 -22.60 1.01 1.68
CA ALA A 152 -22.33 -0.17 0.87
C ALA A 152 -21.21 -1.06 1.44
N LEU A 153 -20.13 -0.45 1.96
CA LEU A 153 -19.03 -1.19 2.58
C LEU A 153 -19.43 -1.75 3.95
N VAL A 154 -20.23 -1.02 4.71
CA VAL A 154 -20.81 -1.47 6.00
C VAL A 154 -21.69 -2.68 5.80
N GLU A 155 -22.58 -2.67 4.79
CA GLU A 155 -23.41 -3.84 4.44
C GLU A 155 -22.55 -5.08 4.11
N LEU A 156 -21.46 -4.92 3.34
CA LEU A 156 -20.53 -6.02 3.05
C LEU A 156 -19.84 -6.55 4.32
N ARG A 157 -19.52 -5.67 5.25
CA ARG A 157 -18.94 -6.06 6.55
C ARG A 157 -19.96 -6.81 7.40
N GLU A 158 -21.21 -6.36 7.47
CA GLU A 158 -22.30 -7.03 8.20
C GLU A 158 -22.62 -8.41 7.61
N GLN A 159 -22.42 -8.57 6.29
CA GLN A 159 -22.51 -9.87 5.61
C GLN A 159 -21.30 -10.79 5.86
N GLY A 160 -20.28 -10.33 6.58
CA GLY A 160 -19.05 -11.07 6.84
C GLY A 160 -18.07 -11.17 5.66
N LYS A 161 -18.34 -10.43 4.55
CA LYS A 161 -17.51 -10.42 3.35
C LYS A 161 -16.31 -9.47 3.44
N VAL A 162 -16.37 -8.52 4.35
CA VAL A 162 -15.31 -7.54 4.64
C VAL A 162 -15.09 -7.52 6.15
N ARG A 163 -13.83 -7.50 6.58
CA ARG A 163 -13.48 -7.39 8.01
C ARG A 163 -13.31 -5.94 8.42
N HIS A 164 -12.40 -5.23 7.77
CA HIS A 164 -12.08 -3.83 8.03
C HIS A 164 -12.31 -2.95 6.80
N ILE A 165 -12.67 -1.69 7.06
CA ILE A 165 -12.87 -0.66 6.04
C ILE A 165 -11.73 0.35 6.14
N GLY A 166 -11.13 0.69 4.99
CA GLY A 166 -10.13 1.74 4.84
C GLY A 166 -10.57 2.82 3.85
N LEU A 167 -9.81 3.91 3.79
CA LEU A 167 -10.05 5.03 2.87
C LEU A 167 -8.78 5.39 2.12
N THR A 168 -8.92 5.92 0.90
CA THR A 168 -7.77 6.45 0.18
C THR A 168 -8.00 7.88 -0.32
N GLY A 169 -6.94 8.70 -0.30
CA GLY A 169 -6.94 10.05 -0.80
C GLY A 169 -7.92 10.98 -0.09
N VAL A 170 -7.92 10.97 1.23
CA VAL A 170 -8.85 11.74 2.07
C VAL A 170 -8.14 12.90 2.81
N THR A 171 -8.91 13.93 3.15
CA THR A 171 -8.54 14.99 4.08
C THR A 171 -8.92 14.62 5.52
N VAL A 172 -8.49 15.42 6.50
CA VAL A 172 -8.88 15.26 7.92
C VAL A 172 -10.40 15.37 8.10
N GLU A 173 -11.05 16.31 7.40
CA GLU A 173 -12.50 16.50 7.44
C GLU A 173 -13.24 15.29 6.87
N GLN A 174 -12.75 14.74 5.74
CA GLN A 174 -13.34 13.56 5.12
C GLN A 174 -13.15 12.32 6.01
N LEU A 175 -11.97 12.15 6.62
CA LEU A 175 -11.72 11.08 7.58
C LEU A 175 -12.64 11.19 8.79
N SER A 176 -12.79 12.38 9.35
CA SER A 176 -13.69 12.64 10.49
C SER A 176 -15.14 12.35 10.14
N ALA A 177 -15.62 12.80 8.97
CA ALA A 177 -16.97 12.52 8.49
C ALA A 177 -17.21 11.01 8.27
N ALA A 178 -16.23 10.29 7.73
CA ALA A 178 -16.32 8.84 7.54
C ALA A 178 -16.38 8.09 8.87
N ARG A 179 -15.57 8.50 9.84
CA ARG A 179 -15.55 7.89 11.20
C ARG A 179 -16.83 8.12 11.99
N ALA A 180 -17.60 9.15 11.68
CA ALA A 180 -18.94 9.32 12.23
C ALA A 180 -19.95 8.29 11.70
N ILE A 181 -19.63 7.60 10.58
CA ILE A 181 -20.48 6.60 9.95
C ILE A 181 -20.02 5.17 10.34
N THR A 182 -18.71 4.92 10.28
CA THR A 182 -18.13 3.58 10.50
C THR A 182 -16.70 3.69 11.02
N PRO A 183 -16.20 2.71 11.82
CA PRO A 183 -14.78 2.60 12.10
C PRO A 183 -13.95 2.52 10.82
N VAL A 184 -12.85 3.29 10.77
CA VAL A 184 -11.87 3.31 9.68
C VAL A 184 -10.56 2.73 10.22
N ALA A 185 -10.09 1.64 9.62
CA ALA A 185 -8.90 0.91 10.08
C ALA A 185 -7.61 1.36 9.40
N SER A 186 -7.72 1.95 8.20
CA SER A 186 -6.57 2.46 7.46
C SER A 186 -6.89 3.68 6.62
N VAL A 187 -5.87 4.52 6.40
CA VAL A 187 -5.88 5.59 5.41
C VAL A 187 -4.70 5.38 4.46
N GLN A 188 -4.94 5.52 3.15
CA GLN A 188 -3.90 5.43 2.15
C GLN A 188 -3.84 6.74 1.35
N ASN A 189 -2.81 7.56 1.57
CA ASN A 189 -2.62 8.85 0.91
C ASN A 189 -1.27 8.94 0.21
N TRP A 190 -1.15 9.87 -0.76
CA TRP A 190 0.16 10.19 -1.34
C TRP A 190 1.03 10.84 -0.27
N TYR A 191 2.09 10.13 0.08
CA TYR A 191 3.02 10.59 1.09
C TYR A 191 4.40 9.98 0.87
N GLY A 192 5.42 10.79 1.09
CA GLY A 192 6.81 10.40 0.96
C GLY A 192 7.72 11.46 1.59
N PRO A 193 9.03 11.26 1.61
CA PRO A 193 9.96 12.23 2.19
C PRO A 193 9.87 13.63 1.59
N VAL A 194 9.43 13.75 0.32
CA VAL A 194 9.22 15.02 -0.40
C VAL A 194 7.75 15.44 -0.41
N ALA A 195 6.82 14.49 -0.56
CA ALA A 195 5.38 14.78 -0.67
C ALA A 195 4.68 14.71 0.70
N ARG A 196 4.80 15.74 1.51
CA ARG A 196 4.26 15.80 2.89
C ARG A 196 2.98 16.63 3.05
N LYS A 197 2.21 16.83 1.95
CA LYS A 197 0.99 17.67 1.97
C LYS A 197 -0.15 17.16 2.85
N CYS A 198 -0.13 15.89 3.23
CA CYS A 198 -1.13 15.29 4.12
C CYS A 198 -0.53 14.86 5.48
N GLU A 199 0.44 15.63 5.97
CA GLU A 199 1.00 15.44 7.32
C GLU A 199 -0.08 15.51 8.40
N ASP A 200 -1.02 16.44 8.27
CA ASP A 200 -2.18 16.60 9.14
C ASP A 200 -3.05 15.34 9.23
N VAL A 201 -3.19 14.62 8.10
CA VAL A 201 -3.91 13.34 8.06
C VAL A 201 -3.11 12.24 8.75
N LEU A 202 -1.78 12.20 8.55
CA LEU A 202 -0.90 11.26 9.24
C LEU A 202 -0.95 11.47 10.75
N GLU A 203 -0.81 12.70 11.22
CA GLU A 203 -0.92 13.05 12.64
C GLU A 203 -2.29 12.63 13.23
N GLN A 204 -3.38 12.79 12.46
CA GLN A 204 -4.69 12.31 12.90
C GLN A 204 -4.72 10.79 12.99
N CYS A 205 -4.10 10.08 12.03
CA CYS A 205 -4.00 8.62 12.07
C CYS A 205 -3.19 8.14 13.29
N GLU A 206 -2.11 8.82 13.64
CA GLU A 206 -1.32 8.52 14.85
C GLU A 206 -2.15 8.65 16.12
N ARG A 207 -2.85 9.79 16.29
CA ARG A 207 -3.71 10.02 17.47
C ARG A 207 -4.79 8.96 17.63
N ASP A 208 -5.29 8.44 16.52
CA ASP A 208 -6.43 7.54 16.49
C ASP A 208 -6.05 6.05 16.36
N GLY A 209 -4.76 5.73 16.22
CA GLY A 209 -4.26 4.36 16.01
C GLY A 209 -4.70 3.76 14.67
N ILE A 210 -4.86 4.59 13.62
CA ILE A 210 -5.26 4.19 12.27
C ILE A 210 -3.99 3.93 11.46
N ALA A 211 -3.91 2.79 10.76
CA ALA A 211 -2.78 2.49 9.89
C ALA A 211 -2.72 3.49 8.72
N PHE A 212 -1.52 4.05 8.46
CA PHE A 212 -1.30 4.97 7.35
C PHE A 212 -0.42 4.31 6.28
N LEU A 213 -0.98 4.12 5.09
CA LEU A 213 -0.31 3.48 3.96
C LEU A 213 0.11 4.54 2.93
N PRO A 214 1.38 4.99 2.92
CA PRO A 214 1.83 5.91 1.89
C PRO A 214 1.86 5.22 0.52
N TRP A 215 1.12 5.74 -0.46
CA TRP A 215 1.29 5.33 -1.85
C TRP A 215 2.30 6.24 -2.57
N ALA A 216 3.00 5.71 -3.57
CA ALA A 216 4.15 6.33 -4.23
C ALA A 216 5.26 6.79 -3.26
N PRO A 217 5.69 5.96 -2.29
CA PRO A 217 6.63 6.33 -1.24
C PRO A 217 8.03 6.70 -1.78
N LEU A 218 8.32 6.36 -3.04
CA LEU A 218 9.56 6.67 -3.76
C LEU A 218 9.34 7.73 -4.86
N GLU A 219 8.31 8.57 -4.74
CA GLU A 219 7.97 9.67 -5.68
C GLU A 219 7.96 9.19 -7.15
N ARG A 220 7.33 8.05 -7.39
CA ARG A 220 7.24 7.41 -8.72
C ARG A 220 8.59 7.16 -9.39
N GLY A 221 9.65 7.02 -8.61
CA GLY A 221 11.00 6.77 -9.09
C GLY A 221 11.96 7.97 -9.04
N GLU A 222 11.51 9.14 -8.60
CA GLU A 222 12.38 10.33 -8.47
C GLU A 222 13.39 10.19 -7.32
N LEU A 223 13.07 9.37 -6.31
CA LEU A 223 13.94 9.11 -5.16
C LEU A 223 14.82 7.85 -5.34
N VAL A 224 14.93 7.29 -6.55
CA VAL A 224 15.75 6.11 -6.80
C VAL A 224 16.93 6.43 -7.73
N GLY A 225 17.98 5.63 -7.62
CA GLY A 225 19.15 5.73 -8.49
C GLY A 225 20.17 6.82 -8.08
N PRO A 226 21.26 6.94 -8.85
CA PRO A 226 22.40 7.79 -8.51
C PRO A 226 22.11 9.29 -8.60
N ASP A 227 21.11 9.68 -9.38
CA ASP A 227 20.71 11.10 -9.54
C ASP A 227 19.67 11.55 -8.51
N SER A 228 19.30 10.67 -7.59
CA SER A 228 18.38 10.97 -6.49
C SER A 228 18.96 12.07 -5.59
N PRO A 229 18.14 13.05 -5.14
CA PRO A 229 18.58 14.03 -4.15
C PRO A 229 19.06 13.36 -2.85
N LEU A 230 18.59 12.15 -2.54
CA LEU A 230 19.02 11.39 -1.36
C LEU A 230 20.34 10.63 -1.57
N ALA A 231 20.92 10.59 -2.77
CA ALA A 231 22.12 9.79 -3.04
C ALA A 231 23.32 10.11 -2.12
N PRO A 232 23.64 11.40 -1.81
CA PRO A 232 24.74 11.70 -0.90
C PRO A 232 24.53 11.15 0.52
N LEU A 233 23.31 11.33 1.07
CA LEU A 233 22.97 10.82 2.40
C LEU A 233 22.91 9.31 2.44
N ALA A 234 22.37 8.68 1.41
CA ALA A 234 22.31 7.22 1.29
C ALA A 234 23.70 6.60 1.28
N ALA A 235 24.66 7.23 0.60
CA ALA A 235 26.06 6.78 0.57
C ALA A 235 26.72 6.86 1.95
N GLU A 236 26.43 7.88 2.77
CA GLU A 236 26.92 7.98 4.15
C GLU A 236 26.43 6.80 5.02
N HIS A 237 25.21 6.33 4.77
CA HIS A 237 24.63 5.18 5.48
C HIS A 237 24.96 3.82 4.85
N GLY A 238 25.64 3.79 3.71
CA GLY A 238 25.96 2.55 2.97
C GLY A 238 24.74 1.85 2.39
N VAL A 239 23.67 2.60 2.08
CA VAL A 239 22.40 2.10 1.55
C VAL A 239 22.06 2.78 0.21
N THR A 240 21.02 2.30 -0.48
CA THR A 240 20.53 3.00 -1.68
C THR A 240 19.58 4.15 -1.31
N PRO A 241 19.38 5.12 -2.21
CA PRO A 241 18.41 6.19 -2.00
C PRO A 241 16.99 5.68 -1.72
N ALA A 242 16.56 4.61 -2.41
CA ALA A 242 15.27 3.96 -2.19
C ALA A 242 15.15 3.38 -0.78
N GLN A 243 16.21 2.70 -0.32
CA GLN A 243 16.25 2.15 1.04
C GLN A 243 16.22 3.26 2.09
N LEU A 244 16.96 4.35 1.90
CA LEU A 244 16.93 5.49 2.82
C LEU A 244 15.55 6.14 2.90
N ALA A 245 14.89 6.33 1.75
CA ALA A 245 13.54 6.91 1.69
C ALA A 245 12.50 6.05 2.41
N LEU A 246 12.54 4.72 2.20
CA LEU A 246 11.64 3.78 2.87
C LEU A 246 11.93 3.66 4.37
N ALA A 247 13.19 3.63 4.76
CA ALA A 247 13.60 3.64 6.16
C ALA A 247 13.14 4.92 6.87
N TRP A 248 13.29 6.08 6.21
CA TRP A 248 12.77 7.34 6.73
C TRP A 248 11.27 7.24 7.04
N LEU A 249 10.46 6.72 6.12
CA LEU A 249 9.03 6.53 6.35
C LEU A 249 8.74 5.65 7.58
N LEU A 250 9.46 4.54 7.72
CA LEU A 250 9.32 3.64 8.87
C LEU A 250 9.68 4.28 10.21
N HIS A 251 10.64 5.24 10.22
CA HIS A 251 11.06 5.95 11.42
C HIS A 251 10.26 7.22 11.68
N HIS A 252 9.64 7.79 10.65
CA HIS A 252 8.88 9.03 10.74
C HIS A 252 7.62 8.89 11.59
N SER A 253 6.89 7.77 11.50
CA SER A 253 5.66 7.53 12.24
C SER A 253 5.45 6.07 12.61
N PRO A 254 4.99 5.75 13.84
CA PRO A 254 4.73 4.37 14.26
C PRO A 254 3.55 3.71 13.52
N VAL A 255 2.62 4.49 12.95
CA VAL A 255 1.47 3.97 12.18
C VAL A 255 1.74 3.86 10.68
N MET A 256 2.96 4.24 10.26
CA MET A 256 3.39 4.20 8.86
C MET A 256 3.60 2.76 8.38
N LEU A 257 3.01 2.43 7.22
CA LEU A 257 3.10 1.15 6.56
C LEU A 257 3.33 1.38 5.05
N PRO A 258 4.58 1.66 4.62
CA PRO A 258 4.90 1.85 3.21
C PRO A 258 4.61 0.60 2.39
N ILE A 259 4.08 0.82 1.18
CA ILE A 259 3.75 -0.21 0.20
C ILE A 259 4.46 0.04 -1.15
N PRO A 260 5.81 0.03 -1.18
CA PRO A 260 6.54 0.25 -2.42
C PRO A 260 6.16 -0.79 -3.46
N GLY A 261 5.83 -0.32 -4.67
CA GLY A 261 5.47 -1.17 -5.80
C GLY A 261 6.62 -1.31 -6.79
N THR A 262 6.80 -2.52 -7.29
CA THR A 262 7.75 -2.84 -8.37
C THR A 262 7.27 -4.04 -9.17
N SER A 263 7.76 -4.18 -10.41
CA SER A 263 7.56 -5.36 -11.26
C SER A 263 8.84 -6.18 -11.45
N ARG A 264 9.87 -5.98 -10.59
CA ARG A 264 11.16 -6.66 -10.69
C ARG A 264 11.59 -7.21 -9.34
N VAL A 265 12.03 -8.48 -9.31
CA VAL A 265 12.50 -9.15 -8.09
C VAL A 265 13.66 -8.39 -7.45
N ALA A 266 14.65 -7.95 -8.23
CA ALA A 266 15.80 -7.22 -7.70
C ALA A 266 15.40 -5.92 -6.97
N HIS A 267 14.43 -5.17 -7.52
CA HIS A 267 13.93 -3.95 -6.86
C HIS A 267 13.07 -4.26 -5.63
N LEU A 268 12.36 -5.40 -5.63
CA LEU A 268 11.62 -5.86 -4.44
C LEU A 268 12.60 -6.17 -3.29
N GLU A 269 13.66 -6.92 -3.57
CA GLU A 269 14.68 -7.25 -2.59
C GLU A 269 15.38 -6.00 -2.04
N GLU A 270 15.73 -5.06 -2.92
CA GLU A 270 16.27 -3.75 -2.54
C GLU A 270 15.32 -2.98 -1.62
N ASN A 271 14.05 -2.85 -2.01
CA ASN A 271 13.04 -2.13 -1.23
C ASN A 271 12.80 -2.80 0.14
N THR A 272 12.71 -4.14 0.15
CA THR A 272 12.43 -4.88 1.40
C THR A 272 13.60 -4.80 2.37
N ALA A 273 14.84 -4.72 1.88
CA ALA A 273 16.03 -4.54 2.72
C ALA A 273 16.04 -3.22 3.51
N ALA A 274 15.23 -2.23 3.13
CA ALA A 274 15.00 -1.00 3.91
C ALA A 274 14.49 -1.28 5.34
N ALA A 275 13.81 -2.40 5.55
CA ALA A 275 13.33 -2.83 6.87
C ALA A 275 14.45 -2.97 7.91
N ALA A 276 15.68 -3.31 7.49
CA ALA A 276 16.83 -3.44 8.37
C ALA A 276 17.61 -2.14 8.59
N VAL A 277 17.31 -1.08 7.87
CA VAL A 277 17.98 0.22 8.01
C VAL A 277 17.52 0.90 9.28
N ARG A 278 18.46 1.31 10.12
CA ARG A 278 18.18 2.02 11.37
C ARG A 278 18.62 3.47 11.24
N LEU A 279 17.70 4.37 11.53
CA LEU A 279 17.96 5.81 11.60
C LEU A 279 17.68 6.29 13.02
N SER A 280 18.59 7.09 13.57
CA SER A 280 18.35 7.84 14.79
C SER A 280 17.34 8.97 14.51
N GLU A 281 16.77 9.54 15.56
CA GLU A 281 15.88 10.69 15.45
C GLU A 281 16.57 11.87 14.72
N SER A 282 17.83 12.16 15.06
CA SER A 282 18.61 13.20 14.39
C SER A 282 18.89 12.94 12.91
N GLU A 283 19.06 11.67 12.51
CA GLU A 283 19.21 11.29 11.10
C GLU A 283 17.89 11.39 10.35
N THR A 284 16.79 11.00 10.97
CA THR A 284 15.45 11.15 10.40
C THR A 284 15.12 12.61 10.14
N GLU A 285 15.42 13.51 11.12
CA GLU A 285 15.28 14.95 10.93
C GLU A 285 16.21 15.50 9.84
N ARG A 286 17.45 15.00 9.77
CA ARG A 286 18.42 15.42 8.75
C ARG A 286 17.94 15.10 7.34
N VAL A 287 17.39 13.88 7.14
CA VAL A 287 16.79 13.51 5.84
C VAL A 287 15.65 14.45 5.48
N ALA A 288 14.75 14.73 6.42
CA ALA A 288 13.63 15.65 6.20
C ALA A 288 14.12 17.06 5.80
N LYS A 289 15.04 17.64 6.56
CA LYS A 289 15.60 18.98 6.30
C LYS A 289 16.37 19.05 4.97
N PHE A 290 17.08 17.98 4.61
CA PHE A 290 17.83 17.92 3.34
C PHE A 290 16.92 18.00 2.11
N LEU A 291 15.71 17.49 2.21
CA LEU A 291 14.72 17.48 1.13
C LEU A 291 13.85 18.76 1.10
N ASP A 292 13.83 19.53 2.19
CA ASP A 292 13.12 20.82 2.27
C ASP A 292 13.93 21.99 1.66
N GLY A 293 15.21 21.76 1.36
CA GLY A 293 16.06 22.67 0.62
C GLY A 293 16.83 23.66 1.28
#